data_7ac0598dfd648b0b12f55d05d8ce5d6f
#
_entry.id   7ac0598dfd648b0b12f55d05d8ce5d6f
#
_cell.length_a   1.000
_cell.length_b   1.000
_cell.length_c   1.000
_cell.angle_alpha   90.00
_cell.angle_beta   90.00
_cell.angle_gamma   90.00
#
_symmetry.space_group_name_H-M   'P 1'
#
loop_
_entity.id
_entity.type
_entity.pdbx_description
1 polymer ?
#
loop_
_entity_poly.entity_id
_entity_poly.type
_entity_poly.pdbx_seq_one_letter_code
_entity_poly.pdbx_strand_id
1 'polypeptide(L)'
;DVYKRQVLVHGDTTTTFAGALAAFYAKIPVGHVEAGLRTYDRWSPFPEEMNRSLVGRIATLHFAPTANNAHNLEREAVEGDIFVTGNTVIDAMAYTVRGEQFVSDELRQVDFSRRVIAMTCHRRENYGQPMRNIFTAVRRLALNYPDVEIVYPVHLSPVVRECVFPILGGHDRIHLIDPVDVEEMHNLIARCYMVMTDSGGLQEEAPALGKPVLVMRRETERPEAIAAGTAKLAGCLLYTSPSPRDI
;
A
#
# COMPACT_ATOMS: atom_id res chain seq x y z
N ASP A 1 0.34 24.63 -32.08
CA ASP A 1 -0.57 23.59 -31.56
C ASP A 1 0.23 22.42 -31.07
N VAL A 2 0.31 22.25 -29.74
CA VAL A 2 0.90 21.05 -29.15
C VAL A 2 -0.17 19.97 -29.20
N TYR A 3 -0.15 19.13 -30.20
CA TYR A 3 -0.99 17.95 -30.26
C TYR A 3 -0.55 16.98 -29.15
N LYS A 4 -1.42 16.74 -28.18
CA LYS A 4 -1.20 15.65 -27.22
C LYS A 4 -1.25 14.34 -27.99
N ARG A 5 -0.12 13.66 -28.09
CA ARG A 5 0.01 12.44 -28.88
C ARG A 5 -0.43 11.20 -28.12
N GLN A 6 -0.43 11.27 -26.77
CA GLN A 6 -0.81 10.16 -25.90
C GLN A 6 -1.26 10.67 -24.54
N VAL A 7 -2.00 9.84 -23.80
CA VAL A 7 -2.40 10.05 -22.42
C VAL A 7 -1.75 8.98 -21.57
N LEU A 8 -1.11 9.37 -20.48
CA LEU A 8 -0.64 8.44 -19.47
C LEU A 8 -1.63 8.40 -18.32
N VAL A 9 -2.02 7.19 -17.91
CA VAL A 9 -2.82 6.92 -16.71
C VAL A 9 -2.05 6.02 -15.78
N HIS A 10 -2.26 6.17 -14.47
CA HIS A 10 -1.49 5.45 -13.46
C HIS A 10 -2.40 4.66 -12.53
N GLY A 11 -2.04 3.40 -12.29
CA GLY A 11 -2.70 2.53 -11.31
C GLY A 11 -4.09 2.08 -11.74
N ASP A 12 -5.01 2.01 -10.78
CA ASP A 12 -6.25 1.27 -10.88
C ASP A 12 -7.49 2.02 -10.34
N THR A 13 -7.36 3.32 -10.09
CA THR A 13 -8.48 4.11 -9.60
C THR A 13 -9.57 4.30 -10.66
N THR A 14 -10.78 4.66 -10.22
CA THR A 14 -11.86 5.04 -11.14
C THR A 14 -11.46 6.22 -12.04
N THR A 15 -10.63 7.14 -11.53
CA THR A 15 -10.09 8.26 -12.32
C THR A 15 -9.17 7.76 -13.44
N THR A 16 -8.33 6.76 -13.16
CA THR A 16 -7.46 6.09 -14.15
C THR A 16 -8.30 5.50 -15.29
N PHE A 17 -9.33 4.74 -14.92
CA PHE A 17 -10.24 4.14 -15.92
C PHE A 17 -11.00 5.20 -16.72
N ALA A 18 -11.57 6.21 -16.06
CA ALA A 18 -12.30 7.29 -16.74
C ALA A 18 -11.39 8.08 -17.71
N GLY A 19 -10.14 8.35 -17.30
CA GLY A 19 -9.16 9.03 -18.16
C GLY A 19 -8.78 8.20 -19.37
N ALA A 20 -8.54 6.89 -19.20
CA ALA A 20 -8.27 5.96 -20.30
C ALA A 20 -9.44 5.88 -21.28
N LEU A 21 -10.67 5.74 -20.77
CA LEU A 21 -11.88 5.65 -21.59
C LEU A 21 -12.13 6.94 -22.38
N ALA A 22 -11.95 8.11 -21.75
CA ALA A 22 -12.10 9.40 -22.43
C ALA A 22 -11.05 9.56 -23.55
N ALA A 23 -9.80 9.16 -23.31
CA ALA A 23 -8.74 9.18 -24.32
C ALA A 23 -9.08 8.25 -25.50
N PHE A 24 -9.58 7.05 -25.20
CA PHE A 24 -10.03 6.10 -26.23
C PHE A 24 -11.12 6.69 -27.14
N TYR A 25 -12.16 7.31 -26.58
CA TYR A 25 -13.21 7.97 -27.37
C TYR A 25 -12.66 9.14 -28.21
N ALA A 26 -11.63 9.81 -27.73
CA ALA A 26 -10.94 10.86 -28.47
C ALA A 26 -9.91 10.32 -29.49
N LYS A 27 -9.78 8.99 -29.62
CA LYS A 27 -8.78 8.31 -30.48
C LYS A 27 -7.33 8.70 -30.14
N ILE A 28 -7.05 8.92 -28.87
CA ILE A 28 -5.72 9.24 -28.34
C ILE A 28 -5.16 7.96 -27.71
N PRO A 29 -3.95 7.48 -28.12
CA PRO A 29 -3.30 6.34 -27.50
C PRO A 29 -3.12 6.51 -25.98
N VAL A 30 -3.26 5.41 -25.25
CA VAL A 30 -3.17 5.39 -23.79
C VAL A 30 -1.95 4.57 -23.36
N GLY A 31 -1.11 5.14 -22.49
CA GLY A 31 -0.09 4.44 -21.74
C GLY A 31 -0.57 4.19 -20.30
N HIS A 32 -0.45 2.96 -19.83
CA HIS A 32 -0.83 2.55 -18.48
C HIS A 32 0.42 2.29 -17.65
N VAL A 33 0.64 3.12 -16.65
CA VAL A 33 1.71 2.98 -15.64
C VAL A 33 1.20 2.14 -14.48
N GLU A 34 2.04 1.26 -13.93
CA GLU A 34 1.68 0.23 -12.95
C GLU A 34 0.71 -0.81 -13.53
N ALA A 35 0.97 -1.23 -14.77
CA ALA A 35 0.13 -2.17 -15.50
C ALA A 35 0.39 -3.62 -15.08
N GLY A 36 -0.65 -4.47 -15.17
CA GLY A 36 -0.51 -5.93 -15.03
C GLY A 36 -0.59 -6.50 -13.62
N LEU A 37 -0.84 -5.68 -12.60
CA LEU A 37 -1.20 -6.19 -11.27
C LEU A 37 -2.52 -6.94 -11.35
N ARG A 38 -2.60 -8.16 -10.77
CA ARG A 38 -3.81 -8.99 -10.78
C ARG A 38 -3.96 -9.80 -9.49
N THR A 39 -5.20 -9.86 -9.00
CA THR A 39 -5.66 -10.89 -8.05
C THR A 39 -6.48 -11.95 -8.75
N TYR A 40 -7.03 -11.65 -9.92
CA TYR A 40 -8.03 -12.44 -10.65
C TYR A 40 -9.36 -12.63 -9.91
N ASP A 41 -9.54 -12.01 -8.77
CA ASP A 41 -10.84 -11.87 -8.11
C ASP A 41 -11.41 -10.47 -8.39
N ARG A 42 -12.39 -10.37 -9.27
CA ARG A 42 -13.04 -9.11 -9.68
C ARG A 42 -13.61 -8.28 -8.52
N TRP A 43 -13.75 -8.88 -7.34
CA TRP A 43 -14.29 -8.27 -6.13
C TRP A 43 -13.21 -7.92 -5.10
N SER A 44 -11.95 -8.30 -5.34
CA SER A 44 -10.84 -8.07 -4.40
C SER A 44 -9.53 -7.69 -5.11
N PRO A 45 -9.05 -6.43 -4.97
CA PRO A 45 -9.72 -5.27 -4.37
C PRO A 45 -10.85 -4.74 -5.27
N PHE A 46 -11.88 -4.18 -4.66
CA PHE A 46 -13.00 -3.60 -5.39
C PHE A 46 -13.04 -2.07 -5.24
N PRO A 47 -13.16 -1.30 -6.34
CA PRO A 47 -13.35 -1.71 -7.75
C PRO A 47 -12.04 -1.86 -8.55
N GLU A 48 -10.88 -1.84 -7.89
CA GLU A 48 -9.56 -1.67 -8.49
C GLU A 48 -9.21 -2.80 -9.48
N GLU A 49 -9.51 -4.07 -9.15
CA GLU A 49 -9.19 -5.20 -10.03
C GLU A 49 -9.93 -5.11 -11.38
N MET A 50 -11.19 -4.68 -11.35
CA MET A 50 -11.94 -4.49 -12.59
C MET A 50 -11.41 -3.28 -13.37
N ASN A 51 -11.10 -2.17 -12.69
CA ASN A 51 -10.56 -0.98 -13.35
C ASN A 51 -9.26 -1.31 -14.10
N ARG A 52 -8.30 -2.02 -13.45
CA ARG A 52 -7.02 -2.36 -14.09
C ARG A 52 -7.19 -3.31 -15.28
N SER A 53 -8.14 -4.23 -15.19
CA SER A 53 -8.46 -5.14 -16.29
C SER A 53 -9.04 -4.40 -17.50
N LEU A 54 -9.95 -3.46 -17.28
CA LEU A 54 -10.54 -2.63 -18.32
C LEU A 54 -9.52 -1.66 -18.94
N VAL A 55 -8.69 -1.03 -18.12
CA VAL A 55 -7.60 -0.16 -18.62
C VAL A 55 -6.62 -0.95 -19.47
N GLY A 56 -6.30 -2.18 -19.07
CA GLY A 56 -5.44 -3.08 -19.85
C GLY A 56 -5.99 -3.39 -21.25
N ARG A 57 -7.31 -3.35 -21.45
CA ARG A 57 -7.92 -3.51 -22.78
C ARG A 57 -7.95 -2.24 -23.62
N ILE A 58 -7.82 -1.08 -22.98
CA ILE A 58 -7.85 0.23 -23.66
C ILE A 58 -6.44 0.70 -24.01
N ALA A 59 -5.47 0.44 -23.13
CA ALA A 59 -4.10 0.92 -23.29
C ALA A 59 -3.37 0.22 -24.44
N THR A 60 -2.45 0.94 -25.07
CA THR A 60 -1.58 0.46 -26.15
C THR A 60 -0.10 0.44 -25.72
N LEU A 61 0.23 1.04 -24.58
CA LEU A 61 1.54 0.98 -23.95
C LEU A 61 1.33 0.56 -22.49
N HIS A 62 2.02 -0.50 -22.07
CA HIS A 62 1.88 -1.05 -20.72
C HIS A 62 3.23 -1.02 -20.01
N PHE A 63 3.32 -0.25 -18.94
CA PHE A 63 4.51 -0.14 -18.10
C PHE A 63 4.31 -0.99 -16.85
N ALA A 64 4.77 -2.23 -16.91
CA ALA A 64 4.60 -3.22 -15.86
C ALA A 64 5.69 -3.08 -14.79
N PRO A 65 5.36 -3.10 -13.49
CA PRO A 65 6.37 -3.04 -12.43
C PRO A 65 7.32 -4.22 -12.41
N THR A 66 6.83 -5.42 -12.68
CA THR A 66 7.62 -6.66 -12.60
C THR A 66 7.41 -7.55 -13.84
N ALA A 67 8.29 -8.52 -14.02
CA ALA A 67 8.13 -9.55 -15.06
C ALA A 67 6.84 -10.36 -14.88
N ASN A 68 6.40 -10.60 -13.62
CA ASN A 68 5.14 -11.30 -13.35
C ASN A 68 3.94 -10.46 -13.81
N ASN A 69 3.98 -9.14 -13.60
CA ASN A 69 2.93 -8.24 -14.09
C ASN A 69 2.89 -8.20 -15.63
N ALA A 70 4.04 -8.19 -16.29
CA ALA A 70 4.11 -8.31 -17.75
C ALA A 70 3.50 -9.64 -18.23
N HIS A 71 3.84 -10.75 -17.57
CA HIS A 71 3.29 -12.06 -17.89
C HIS A 71 1.75 -12.13 -17.72
N ASN A 72 1.19 -11.44 -16.72
CA ASN A 72 -0.26 -11.34 -16.57
C ASN A 72 -0.92 -10.67 -17.79
N LEU A 73 -0.32 -9.60 -18.31
CA LEU A 73 -0.79 -8.91 -19.50
C LEU A 73 -0.70 -9.79 -20.76
N GLU A 74 0.41 -10.53 -20.91
CA GLU A 74 0.59 -11.52 -21.99
C GLU A 74 -0.47 -12.62 -21.94
N ARG A 75 -0.74 -13.20 -20.77
CA ARG A 75 -1.80 -14.20 -20.57
C ARG A 75 -3.18 -13.69 -20.93
N GLU A 76 -3.44 -12.42 -20.71
CA GLU A 76 -4.70 -11.78 -21.09
C GLU A 76 -4.75 -11.38 -22.57
N ALA A 77 -3.65 -11.57 -23.29
CA ALA A 77 -3.52 -11.18 -24.69
C ALA A 77 -3.96 -9.72 -24.92
N VAL A 78 -3.42 -8.80 -24.09
CA VAL A 78 -3.66 -7.37 -24.31
C VAL A 78 -2.96 -6.89 -25.59
N GLU A 79 -3.54 -5.90 -26.27
CA GLU A 79 -2.93 -5.29 -27.43
C GLU A 79 -1.86 -4.27 -27.03
N GLY A 80 -0.84 -4.06 -27.87
CA GLY A 80 0.19 -3.05 -27.70
C GLY A 80 1.49 -3.57 -27.07
N ASP A 81 2.37 -2.65 -26.71
CA ASP A 81 3.71 -2.94 -26.23
C ASP A 81 3.75 -3.02 -24.71
N ILE A 82 4.45 -4.04 -24.20
CA ILE A 82 4.63 -4.29 -22.75
C ILE A 82 6.09 -4.04 -22.39
N PHE A 83 6.32 -3.16 -21.40
CA PHE A 83 7.64 -2.81 -20.88
C PHE A 83 7.71 -3.12 -19.39
N VAL A 84 8.75 -3.81 -18.94
CA VAL A 84 9.06 -3.96 -17.51
C VAL A 84 9.89 -2.77 -17.07
N THR A 85 9.31 -1.88 -16.26
CA THR A 85 9.91 -0.57 -15.91
C THR A 85 10.26 -0.41 -14.44
N GLY A 86 9.88 -1.37 -13.59
CA GLY A 86 9.90 -1.15 -12.14
C GLY A 86 8.71 -0.31 -11.67
N ASN A 87 8.69 0.00 -10.38
CA ASN A 87 7.65 0.83 -9.78
C ASN A 87 8.19 2.25 -9.53
N THR A 88 7.51 3.25 -10.09
CA THR A 88 7.90 4.67 -10.03
C THR A 88 7.95 5.22 -8.60
N VAL A 89 7.19 4.65 -7.65
CA VAL A 89 7.26 5.06 -6.24
C VAL A 89 8.61 4.75 -5.62
N ILE A 90 9.25 3.64 -6.02
CA ILE A 90 10.58 3.27 -5.53
C ILE A 90 11.62 4.32 -5.95
N ASP A 91 11.56 4.78 -7.20
CA ASP A 91 12.44 5.85 -7.69
C ASP A 91 12.18 7.17 -6.96
N ALA A 92 10.91 7.49 -6.69
CA ALA A 92 10.51 8.69 -5.95
C ALA A 92 11.08 8.72 -4.52
N MET A 93 11.25 7.55 -3.88
CA MET A 93 11.79 7.46 -2.52
C MET A 93 13.23 7.98 -2.41
N ALA A 94 14.02 7.95 -3.50
CA ALA A 94 15.35 8.56 -3.53
C ALA A 94 15.31 10.09 -3.28
N TYR A 95 14.16 10.72 -3.51
CA TYR A 95 13.96 12.15 -3.31
C TYR A 95 13.22 12.50 -2.02
N THR A 96 12.42 11.58 -1.49
CA THR A 96 11.56 11.81 -0.32
C THR A 96 12.18 11.32 0.99
N VAL A 97 13.06 10.31 0.95
CA VAL A 97 13.78 9.83 2.14
C VAL A 97 15.04 10.66 2.33
N ARG A 98 14.95 11.71 3.15
CA ARG A 98 16.06 12.66 3.32
C ARG A 98 16.79 12.56 4.65
N GLY A 99 16.28 11.78 5.61
CA GLY A 99 16.86 11.66 6.94
C GLY A 99 16.71 12.91 7.81
N GLU A 100 15.95 13.90 7.35
CA GLU A 100 15.68 15.15 8.05
C GLU A 100 14.75 14.93 9.26
N GLN A 101 14.61 15.97 10.10
CA GLN A 101 13.65 15.92 11.20
C GLN A 101 12.22 15.98 10.64
N PHE A 102 11.31 15.23 11.27
CA PHE A 102 9.90 15.31 10.95
C PHE A 102 9.35 16.73 11.12
N VAL A 103 8.43 17.11 10.24
CA VAL A 103 7.72 18.39 10.33
C VAL A 103 6.60 18.31 11.37
N SER A 104 5.87 17.17 11.43
CA SER A 104 4.80 16.98 12.39
C SER A 104 5.33 16.81 13.82
N ASP A 105 4.70 17.50 14.76
CA ASP A 105 5.09 17.45 16.18
C ASP A 105 4.84 16.07 16.78
N GLU A 106 3.84 15.36 16.31
CA GLU A 106 3.50 14.01 16.76
C GLU A 106 4.61 13.00 16.41
N LEU A 107 5.17 13.06 15.21
CA LEU A 107 6.29 12.20 14.81
C LEU A 107 7.59 12.53 15.52
N ARG A 108 7.80 13.81 15.91
CA ARG A 108 8.98 14.20 16.70
C ARG A 108 8.98 13.63 18.10
N GLN A 109 7.80 13.30 18.66
CA GLN A 109 7.64 12.74 19.99
C GLN A 109 7.86 11.23 20.05
N VAL A 110 7.93 10.55 18.90
CA VAL A 110 8.14 9.10 18.83
C VAL A 110 9.58 8.74 19.21
N ASP A 111 9.73 7.78 20.12
CA ASP A 111 11.03 7.26 20.52
C ASP A 111 11.55 6.21 19.55
N PHE A 112 12.28 6.63 18.53
CA PHE A 112 12.89 5.75 17.52
C PHE A 112 14.06 4.90 18.06
N SER A 113 14.44 5.00 19.32
CA SER A 113 15.37 4.06 19.96
C SER A 113 14.69 2.72 20.28
N ARG A 114 13.36 2.70 20.31
CA ARG A 114 12.54 1.50 20.47
C ARG A 114 12.21 0.86 19.12
N ARG A 115 11.57 -0.30 19.18
CA ARG A 115 11.04 -0.96 17.97
C ARG A 115 9.75 -0.26 17.54
N VAL A 116 9.87 0.74 16.67
CA VAL A 116 8.72 1.46 16.12
C VAL A 116 8.08 0.65 15.00
N ILE A 117 6.77 0.42 15.10
CA ILE A 117 5.96 -0.19 14.05
C ILE A 117 5.15 0.91 13.37
N ALA A 118 5.42 1.15 12.09
CA ALA A 118 4.58 2.01 11.26
C ALA A 118 3.35 1.20 10.80
N MET A 119 2.15 1.73 11.05
CA MET A 119 0.91 1.01 10.75
C MET A 119 0.00 1.79 9.82
N THR A 120 -0.65 1.11 8.88
CA THR A 120 -1.81 1.63 8.15
C THR A 120 -2.90 0.56 8.03
N CYS A 121 -4.17 0.93 8.21
CA CYS A 121 -5.29 0.02 8.06
C CYS A 121 -6.55 0.82 7.67
N HIS A 122 -6.97 0.71 6.41
CA HIS A 122 -8.08 1.50 5.88
C HIS A 122 -8.86 0.83 4.75
N ARG A 123 -8.47 -0.38 4.32
CA ARG A 123 -9.13 -1.08 3.21
C ARG A 123 -10.55 -1.49 3.58
N ARG A 124 -11.49 -1.33 2.63
CA ARG A 124 -12.92 -1.64 2.82
C ARG A 124 -13.18 -3.09 3.18
N GLU A 125 -12.36 -4.00 2.63
CA GLU A 125 -12.42 -5.44 2.93
C GLU A 125 -12.16 -5.78 4.40
N ASN A 126 -11.47 -4.88 5.13
CA ASN A 126 -11.21 -5.02 6.55
C ASN A 126 -12.30 -4.42 7.45
N TYR A 127 -13.28 -3.68 6.94
CA TYR A 127 -14.28 -3.02 7.75
C TYR A 127 -15.07 -3.98 8.63
N GLY A 128 -15.50 -3.50 9.80
CA GLY A 128 -16.28 -4.28 10.77
C GLY A 128 -15.42 -5.17 11.66
N GLN A 129 -15.77 -6.45 11.78
CA GLN A 129 -15.10 -7.37 12.70
C GLN A 129 -13.62 -7.63 12.37
N PRO A 130 -13.21 -7.77 11.09
CA PRO A 130 -11.80 -7.92 10.75
C PRO A 130 -10.94 -6.78 11.30
N MET A 131 -11.36 -5.52 11.11
CA MET A 131 -10.63 -4.35 11.59
C MET A 131 -10.53 -4.30 13.11
N ARG A 132 -11.62 -4.65 13.82
CA ARG A 132 -11.61 -4.78 15.29
C ARG A 132 -10.61 -5.83 15.76
N ASN A 133 -10.53 -6.96 15.08
CA ASN A 133 -9.57 -8.03 15.38
C ASN A 133 -8.13 -7.55 15.21
N ILE A 134 -7.84 -6.85 14.09
CA ILE A 134 -6.52 -6.26 13.83
C ILE A 134 -6.15 -5.30 14.97
N PHE A 135 -6.99 -4.33 15.29
CA PHE A 135 -6.69 -3.35 16.33
C PHE A 135 -6.56 -4.00 17.72
N THR A 136 -7.36 -5.01 18.01
CA THR A 136 -7.22 -5.77 19.27
C THR A 136 -5.88 -6.51 19.33
N ALA A 137 -5.42 -7.11 18.23
CA ALA A 137 -4.11 -7.74 18.14
C ALA A 137 -2.98 -6.72 18.35
N VAL A 138 -3.07 -5.56 17.69
CA VAL A 138 -2.11 -4.45 17.80
C VAL A 138 -2.03 -3.94 19.24
N ARG A 139 -3.18 -3.75 19.92
CA ARG A 139 -3.20 -3.37 21.33
C ARG A 139 -2.51 -4.40 22.22
N ARG A 140 -2.79 -5.69 22.03
CA ARG A 140 -2.13 -6.78 22.77
C ARG A 140 -0.62 -6.80 22.54
N LEU A 141 -0.19 -6.54 21.31
CA LEU A 141 1.23 -6.44 20.95
C LEU A 141 1.91 -5.33 21.77
N ALA A 142 1.33 -4.11 21.79
CA ALA A 142 1.88 -3.00 22.56
C ALA A 142 1.89 -3.28 24.08
N LEU A 143 0.90 -4.01 24.59
CA LEU A 143 0.86 -4.39 26.01
C LEU A 143 1.91 -5.45 26.37
N ASN A 144 2.13 -6.44 25.50
CA ASN A 144 3.01 -7.57 25.77
C ASN A 144 4.50 -7.25 25.52
N TYR A 145 4.80 -6.24 24.71
CA TYR A 145 6.17 -5.85 24.36
C TYR A 145 6.44 -4.39 24.74
N PRO A 146 7.00 -4.14 25.93
CA PRO A 146 7.19 -2.78 26.43
C PRO A 146 8.19 -1.94 25.64
N ASP A 147 9.01 -2.55 24.81
CA ASP A 147 9.97 -1.93 23.90
C ASP A 147 9.40 -1.63 22.50
N VAL A 148 8.09 -1.89 22.29
CA VAL A 148 7.41 -1.61 21.02
C VAL A 148 6.63 -0.30 21.13
N GLU A 149 6.79 0.56 20.14
CA GLU A 149 5.92 1.70 19.85
C GLU A 149 5.20 1.53 18.52
N ILE A 150 3.98 2.01 18.44
CA ILE A 150 3.15 1.92 17.24
C ILE A 150 2.79 3.32 16.79
N VAL A 151 3.07 3.64 15.53
CA VAL A 151 2.70 4.91 14.90
C VAL A 151 1.68 4.62 13.81
N TYR A 152 0.50 5.16 13.98
CA TYR A 152 -0.59 4.96 13.02
C TYR A 152 -1.16 6.30 12.55
N PRO A 153 -0.76 6.78 11.35
CA PRO A 153 -1.46 7.86 10.66
C PRO A 153 -2.86 7.41 10.29
N VAL A 154 -3.86 7.88 11.05
CA VAL A 154 -5.24 7.37 10.97
C VAL A 154 -5.97 7.96 9.78
N HIS A 155 -6.43 7.12 8.87
CA HIS A 155 -7.23 7.54 7.72
C HIS A 155 -8.48 8.33 8.15
N LEU A 156 -8.84 9.38 7.40
CA LEU A 156 -9.93 10.30 7.74
C LEU A 156 -11.35 9.69 7.66
N SER A 157 -11.48 8.47 7.11
CA SER A 157 -12.78 7.78 7.04
C SER A 157 -13.41 7.64 8.43
N PRO A 158 -14.67 8.09 8.63
CA PRO A 158 -15.39 7.92 9.90
C PRO A 158 -15.41 6.46 10.36
N VAL A 159 -15.62 5.51 9.44
CA VAL A 159 -15.67 4.07 9.75
C VAL A 159 -14.38 3.58 10.41
N VAL A 160 -13.22 4.07 9.93
CA VAL A 160 -11.92 3.74 10.50
C VAL A 160 -11.77 4.41 11.87
N ARG A 161 -12.06 5.71 11.95
CA ARG A 161 -11.90 6.51 13.19
C ARG A 161 -12.79 6.00 14.32
N GLU A 162 -14.05 5.70 14.04
CA GLU A 162 -14.99 5.12 15.01
C GLU A 162 -14.56 3.75 15.52
N CYS A 163 -13.79 3.00 14.72
CA CYS A 163 -13.28 1.69 15.12
C CYS A 163 -11.96 1.81 15.90
N VAL A 164 -11.02 2.66 15.47
CA VAL A 164 -9.65 2.68 16.00
C VAL A 164 -9.55 3.36 17.35
N PHE A 165 -10.16 4.54 17.53
CA PHE A 165 -10.00 5.33 18.76
C PHE A 165 -10.49 4.62 20.04
N PRO A 166 -11.64 3.91 20.05
CA PRO A 166 -12.07 3.16 21.23
C PRO A 166 -11.14 1.99 21.59
N ILE A 167 -10.44 1.40 20.60
CA ILE A 167 -9.62 0.21 20.82
C ILE A 167 -8.16 0.57 21.12
N LEU A 168 -7.57 1.49 20.36
CA LEU A 168 -6.16 1.84 20.44
C LEU A 168 -5.87 3.13 21.21
N GLY A 169 -6.86 4.00 21.37
CA GLY A 169 -6.69 5.28 22.07
C GLY A 169 -6.34 5.13 23.55
N GLY A 170 -5.68 6.18 24.10
CA GLY A 170 -5.33 6.25 25.51
C GLY A 170 -4.18 5.33 25.94
N HIS A 171 -3.33 4.92 25.03
CA HIS A 171 -2.15 4.11 25.30
C HIS A 171 -0.88 4.88 24.96
N ASP A 172 0.01 5.12 25.93
CA ASP A 172 1.18 6.01 25.78
C ASP A 172 2.14 5.62 24.64
N ARG A 173 2.16 4.35 24.24
CA ARG A 173 3.04 3.82 23.18
C ARG A 173 2.31 3.51 21.87
N ILE A 174 1.07 4.02 21.72
CA ILE A 174 0.31 3.93 20.47
C ILE A 174 -0.04 5.36 20.04
N HIS A 175 0.66 5.84 19.06
CA HIS A 175 0.52 7.19 18.52
C HIS A 175 -0.49 7.16 17.36
N LEU A 176 -1.74 7.57 17.66
CA LEU A 176 -2.78 7.77 16.66
C LEU A 176 -2.68 9.23 16.20
N ILE A 177 -2.08 9.43 15.04
CA ILE A 177 -1.81 10.77 14.49
C ILE A 177 -2.71 11.05 13.29
N ASP A 178 -2.79 12.30 12.89
CA ASP A 178 -3.46 12.65 11.63
C ASP A 178 -2.64 12.16 10.42
N PRO A 179 -3.28 12.00 9.24
CA PRO A 179 -2.56 11.60 8.04
C PRO A 179 -1.39 12.55 7.75
N VAL A 180 -0.26 11.96 7.47
CA VAL A 180 0.97 12.69 7.08
C VAL A 180 1.11 12.69 5.56
N ASP A 181 1.93 13.58 5.02
CA ASP A 181 2.26 13.58 3.61
C ASP A 181 3.18 12.40 3.22
N VAL A 182 3.45 12.27 1.93
CA VAL A 182 4.23 11.16 1.40
C VAL A 182 5.68 11.20 1.88
N GLU A 183 6.25 12.38 2.06
CA GLU A 183 7.63 12.56 2.50
C GLU A 183 7.78 12.12 3.96
N GLU A 184 6.89 12.55 4.84
CA GLU A 184 6.88 12.13 6.24
C GLU A 184 6.60 10.62 6.39
N MET A 185 5.68 10.07 5.57
CA MET A 185 5.42 8.63 5.58
C MET A 185 6.65 7.82 5.18
N HIS A 186 7.36 8.21 4.11
CA HIS A 186 8.57 7.52 3.67
C HIS A 186 9.69 7.63 4.73
N ASN A 187 9.84 8.79 5.39
CA ASN A 187 10.81 8.95 6.47
C ASN A 187 10.42 8.16 7.73
N LEU A 188 9.12 8.04 8.05
CA LEU A 188 8.63 7.15 9.10
C LEU A 188 8.98 5.69 8.80
N ILE A 189 8.71 5.22 7.57
CA ILE A 189 9.05 3.87 7.12
C ILE A 189 10.57 3.65 7.20
N ALA A 190 11.38 4.59 6.73
CA ALA A 190 12.83 4.48 6.75
C ALA A 190 13.40 4.30 8.17
N ARG A 191 12.74 4.86 9.19
CA ARG A 191 13.18 4.80 10.59
C ARG A 191 12.51 3.71 11.42
N CYS A 192 11.38 3.15 10.96
CA CYS A 192 10.66 2.13 11.71
C CYS A 192 11.41 0.79 11.75
N TYR A 193 11.03 -0.07 12.70
CA TYR A 193 11.52 -1.44 12.79
C TYR A 193 10.85 -2.33 11.75
N MET A 194 9.52 -2.18 11.57
CA MET A 194 8.72 -2.91 10.58
C MET A 194 7.47 -2.14 10.22
N VAL A 195 6.81 -2.57 9.15
CA VAL A 195 5.53 -2.02 8.70
C VAL A 195 4.42 -3.04 8.86
N MET A 196 3.26 -2.62 9.39
CA MET A 196 2.01 -3.37 9.40
C MET A 196 1.00 -2.64 8.51
N THR A 197 0.55 -3.27 7.42
CA THR A 197 -0.27 -2.54 6.45
C THR A 197 -1.30 -3.40 5.74
N ASP A 198 -2.39 -2.78 5.31
CA ASP A 198 -3.30 -3.32 4.32
C ASP A 198 -3.17 -2.59 2.95
N SER A 199 -2.26 -1.61 2.85
CA SER A 199 -1.98 -0.88 1.62
C SER A 199 -1.16 -1.72 0.63
N GLY A 200 -1.52 -1.67 -0.66
CA GLY A 200 -0.74 -2.29 -1.72
C GLY A 200 0.64 -1.64 -1.93
N GLY A 201 0.71 -0.31 -1.99
CA GLY A 201 1.97 0.43 -2.22
C GLY A 201 3.02 0.16 -1.16
N LEU A 202 2.64 0.19 0.11
CA LEU A 202 3.57 -0.04 1.23
C LEU A 202 4.19 -1.44 1.24
N GLN A 203 3.59 -2.42 0.54
CA GLN A 203 4.17 -3.75 0.36
C GLN A 203 5.40 -3.75 -0.58
N GLU A 204 5.60 -2.69 -1.34
CA GLU A 204 6.77 -2.48 -2.19
C GLU A 204 7.72 -1.43 -1.60
N GLU A 205 7.16 -0.33 -1.07
CA GLU A 205 7.91 0.79 -0.51
C GLU A 205 8.74 0.37 0.71
N ALA A 206 8.14 -0.35 1.66
CA ALA A 206 8.84 -0.74 2.88
C ALA A 206 9.99 -1.74 2.64
N PRO A 207 9.82 -2.81 1.82
CA PRO A 207 10.94 -3.66 1.43
C PRO A 207 12.06 -2.92 0.70
N ALA A 208 11.74 -1.94 -0.14
CA ALA A 208 12.74 -1.12 -0.83
C ALA A 208 13.61 -0.32 0.15
N LEU A 209 13.08 -0.01 1.34
CA LEU A 209 13.81 0.60 2.45
C LEU A 209 14.41 -0.43 3.43
N GLY A 210 14.41 -1.71 3.08
CA GLY A 210 14.92 -2.80 3.92
C GLY A 210 14.07 -3.10 5.14
N LYS A 211 12.76 -2.76 5.12
CA LYS A 211 11.85 -2.97 6.25
C LYS A 211 10.94 -4.17 6.01
N PRO A 212 10.84 -5.12 6.96
CA PRO A 212 9.91 -6.23 6.85
C PRO A 212 8.47 -5.73 6.94
N VAL A 213 7.58 -6.41 6.20
CA VAL A 213 6.16 -6.03 6.09
C VAL A 213 5.26 -7.14 6.58
N LEU A 214 4.34 -6.80 7.46
CA LEU A 214 3.21 -7.64 7.83
C LEU A 214 1.95 -7.15 7.11
N VAL A 215 1.46 -7.94 6.16
CA VAL A 215 0.31 -7.60 5.34
C VAL A 215 -0.96 -8.09 6.00
N MET A 216 -1.80 -7.15 6.46
CA MET A 216 -3.06 -7.41 7.15
C MET A 216 -4.22 -7.62 6.17
N ARG A 217 -4.02 -8.55 5.23
CA ARG A 217 -4.99 -8.93 4.20
C ARG A 217 -4.99 -10.46 4.03
N ARG A 218 -6.04 -10.99 3.39
CA ARG A 218 -6.13 -12.42 3.04
C ARG A 218 -5.36 -12.73 1.76
N GLU A 219 -5.29 -11.77 0.85
CA GLU A 219 -4.69 -11.88 -0.47
C GLU A 219 -3.85 -10.65 -0.78
N THR A 220 -2.93 -10.78 -1.72
CA THR A 220 -2.15 -9.67 -2.24
C THR A 220 -1.96 -9.79 -3.75
N GLU A 221 -2.01 -8.68 -4.43
CA GLU A 221 -1.65 -8.53 -5.85
C GLU A 221 -0.12 -8.44 -6.06
N ARG A 222 0.67 -8.58 -4.99
CA ARG A 222 2.15 -8.49 -4.98
C ARG A 222 2.78 -9.74 -4.40
N PRO A 223 2.64 -10.90 -5.07
CA PRO A 223 3.15 -12.19 -4.58
C PRO A 223 4.69 -12.21 -4.48
N GLU A 224 5.37 -11.36 -5.22
CA GLU A 224 6.84 -11.28 -5.25
C GLU A 224 7.42 -10.94 -3.89
N ALA A 225 6.81 -10.02 -3.13
CA ALA A 225 7.26 -9.65 -1.80
C ALA A 225 7.14 -10.82 -0.79
N ILE A 226 6.09 -11.63 -0.95
CA ILE A 226 5.90 -12.85 -0.14
C ILE A 226 6.93 -13.91 -0.54
N ALA A 227 7.14 -14.13 -1.85
CA ALA A 227 8.12 -15.11 -2.34
C ALA A 227 9.56 -14.75 -1.96
N ALA A 228 9.89 -13.45 -1.93
CA ALA A 228 11.17 -12.93 -1.49
C ALA A 228 11.37 -12.98 0.04
N GLY A 229 10.30 -13.27 0.82
CA GLY A 229 10.35 -13.29 2.29
C GLY A 229 10.41 -11.90 2.94
N THR A 230 10.23 -10.83 2.17
CA THR A 230 10.23 -9.44 2.69
C THR A 230 8.86 -9.02 3.22
N ALA A 231 7.81 -9.72 2.84
CA ALA A 231 6.47 -9.54 3.36
C ALA A 231 5.85 -10.88 3.79
N LYS A 232 4.94 -10.82 4.78
CA LYS A 232 4.19 -11.97 5.28
C LYS A 232 2.71 -11.64 5.38
N LEU A 233 1.84 -12.50 4.83
CA LEU A 233 0.40 -12.38 5.01
C LEU A 233 0.01 -12.83 6.42
N ALA A 234 -0.63 -11.94 7.18
CA ALA A 234 -1.13 -12.22 8.53
C ALA A 234 -2.65 -12.46 8.55
N GLY A 235 -3.34 -12.10 7.48
CA GLY A 235 -4.80 -12.10 7.46
C GLY A 235 -5.40 -11.07 8.42
N CYS A 236 -6.66 -11.29 8.79
CA CYS A 236 -7.42 -10.42 9.69
C CYS A 236 -7.85 -11.16 10.95
N LEU A 237 -7.21 -12.27 11.29
CA LEU A 237 -7.57 -13.11 12.44
C LEU A 237 -6.65 -12.85 13.62
N LEU A 238 -7.25 -12.68 14.81
CA LEU A 238 -6.54 -12.37 16.05
C LEU A 238 -5.45 -13.40 16.43
N TYR A 239 -5.60 -14.65 15.99
CA TYR A 239 -4.70 -15.75 16.32
C TYR A 239 -3.69 -16.09 15.22
N THR A 240 -3.78 -15.47 14.05
CA THR A 240 -2.87 -15.72 12.93
C THR A 240 -1.84 -14.59 12.74
N SER A 241 -1.94 -13.51 13.52
CA SER A 241 -0.93 -12.46 13.53
C SER A 241 0.34 -13.01 14.20
N PRO A 242 1.46 -13.11 13.48
CA PRO A 242 2.72 -13.60 14.04
C PRO A 242 3.21 -12.66 15.15
N SER A 243 3.93 -13.26 16.11
CA SER A 243 4.67 -12.48 17.10
C SER A 243 5.80 -11.70 16.41
N PRO A 244 6.22 -10.53 16.93
CA PRO A 244 7.43 -9.84 16.47
C PRO A 244 8.71 -10.68 16.55
N ARG A 245 8.68 -11.85 17.20
CA ARG A 245 9.78 -12.81 17.25
C ARG A 245 9.77 -13.76 16.05
N ASP A 246 8.70 -13.78 15.27
CA ASP A 246 8.52 -14.69 14.13
C ASP A 246 8.84 -14.00 12.80
N ILE A 247 9.26 -12.74 12.85
CA ILE A 247 9.74 -11.89 11.75
C ILE A 247 11.18 -11.45 12.08
#